data_a6010e25115643d53fdd8e9972c74054
#
_entry.id   a6010e25115643d53fdd8e9972c74054
#
_cell.length_a   1.000
_cell.length_b   1.000
_cell.length_c   1.000
_cell.angle_alpha   90.00
_cell.angle_beta   90.00
_cell.angle_gamma   90.00
#
_symmetry.space_group_name_H-M   'P 1'
#
loop_
_entity.id
_entity.type
_entity.pdbx_description
1 polymer ?
#
loop_
_entity_poly.entity_id
_entity_poly.type
_entity_poly.pdbx_seq_one_letter_code
_entity_poly.pdbx_strand_id
1 'polypeptide(L)'
;MINTILFDLDGTILPMDLEKFLYSYFKNLAIHLKDYINPNILTDIMMECTNLMISNTKSIPNQDVFMSRFDELVDGDIEMYKAEFSNFYDNLFQEVKSTTWKNPNIIESIKILKEKGYKVVIATNPLFPMKANHHRIRWAGLDPTDFSYISSYEENSYCKPMLISTRKF
;
A
#
# COMPACT_ATOMS: atom_id res chain seq x y z
N MET A 1 -22.39 -13.65 -16.14
CA MET A 1 -21.53 -14.69 -15.51
C MET A 1 -20.40 -13.95 -14.80
N ILE A 2 -20.09 -14.27 -13.56
CA ILE A 2 -18.96 -13.66 -12.82
C ILE A 2 -17.67 -14.16 -13.46
N ASN A 3 -16.77 -13.23 -13.82
CA ASN A 3 -15.48 -13.52 -14.45
C ASN A 3 -14.28 -12.88 -13.74
N THR A 4 -14.54 -12.08 -12.71
CA THR A 4 -13.50 -11.33 -11.98
C THR A 4 -13.71 -11.49 -10.48
N ILE A 5 -12.63 -11.72 -9.76
CA ILE A 5 -12.62 -11.88 -8.30
C ILE A 5 -11.64 -10.85 -7.70
N LEU A 6 -12.15 -10.08 -6.76
CA LEU A 6 -11.40 -9.05 -6.07
C LEU A 6 -10.96 -9.56 -4.69
N PHE A 7 -9.67 -9.44 -4.40
CA PHE A 7 -9.10 -9.77 -3.10
C PHE A 7 -8.56 -8.52 -2.43
N ASP A 8 -8.75 -8.43 -1.13
CA ASP A 8 -7.95 -7.55 -0.30
C ASP A 8 -6.54 -8.13 -0.13
N LEU A 9 -5.57 -7.29 0.22
CA LEU A 9 -4.16 -7.71 0.35
C LEU A 9 -3.82 -8.01 1.80
N ASP A 10 -3.82 -6.98 2.65
CA ASP A 10 -3.32 -7.06 4.02
C ASP A 10 -4.30 -7.79 4.94
N GLY A 11 -3.83 -8.85 5.62
CA GLY A 11 -4.69 -9.71 6.43
C GLY A 11 -5.55 -10.70 5.63
N THR A 12 -5.54 -10.62 4.28
CA THR A 12 -6.28 -11.53 3.38
C THR A 12 -5.32 -12.38 2.56
N ILE A 13 -4.74 -11.83 1.48
CA ILE A 13 -3.73 -12.54 0.68
C ILE A 13 -2.40 -12.62 1.43
N LEU A 14 -2.02 -11.56 2.12
CA LEU A 14 -0.82 -11.50 2.96
C LEU A 14 -1.20 -11.52 4.44
N PRO A 15 -1.18 -12.68 5.10
CA PRO A 15 -1.31 -12.74 6.55
C PRO A 15 -0.21 -11.95 7.25
N MET A 16 -0.57 -11.17 8.28
CA MET A 16 0.36 -10.31 9.00
C MET A 16 -0.06 -10.06 10.44
N ASP A 17 0.91 -9.70 11.27
CA ASP A 17 0.68 -9.05 12.55
C ASP A 17 0.63 -7.52 12.30
N LEU A 18 -0.58 -6.97 12.22
CA LEU A 18 -0.78 -5.58 11.83
C LEU A 18 -0.09 -4.58 12.78
N GLU A 19 -0.10 -4.85 14.09
CA GLU A 19 0.53 -3.97 15.08
C GLU A 19 2.06 -3.95 14.87
N LYS A 20 2.67 -5.12 14.71
CA LYS A 20 4.10 -5.23 14.44
C LYS A 20 4.46 -4.66 13.08
N PHE A 21 3.59 -4.84 12.07
CA PHE A 21 3.78 -4.27 10.75
C PHE A 21 3.87 -2.74 10.82
N LEU A 22 2.87 -2.09 11.43
CA LEU A 22 2.82 -0.64 11.57
C LEU A 22 4.00 -0.12 12.42
N TYR A 23 4.31 -0.79 13.53
CA TYR A 23 5.46 -0.42 14.36
C TYR A 23 6.76 -0.49 13.56
N SER A 24 7.01 -1.60 12.85
CA SER A 24 8.23 -1.77 12.05
C SER A 24 8.28 -0.78 10.89
N TYR A 25 7.15 -0.53 10.24
CA TYR A 25 7.03 0.46 9.16
C TYR A 25 7.45 1.85 9.62
N PHE A 26 6.81 2.39 10.68
CA PHE A 26 7.10 3.73 11.17
C PHE A 26 8.50 3.85 11.76
N LYS A 27 8.97 2.83 12.46
CA LYS A 27 10.34 2.79 12.98
C LYS A 27 11.37 2.90 11.85
N ASN A 28 11.24 2.09 10.81
CA ASN A 28 12.18 2.08 9.70
C ASN A 28 12.09 3.35 8.85
N LEU A 29 10.88 3.91 8.68
CA LEU A 29 10.69 5.18 8.00
C LEU A 29 11.32 6.33 8.79
N ALA A 30 11.19 6.33 10.11
CA ALA A 30 11.83 7.33 10.98
C ALA A 30 13.35 7.25 10.93
N ILE A 31 13.92 6.04 10.88
CA ILE A 31 15.36 5.84 10.69
C ILE A 31 15.81 6.41 9.33
N HIS A 32 15.02 6.16 8.28
CA HIS A 32 15.34 6.61 6.92
C HIS A 32 15.32 8.14 6.78
N LEU A 33 14.32 8.79 7.38
CA LEU A 33 14.08 10.23 7.23
C LEU A 33 14.67 11.08 8.38
N LYS A 34 15.42 10.50 9.31
CA LYS A 34 15.92 11.17 10.54
C LYS A 34 16.71 12.47 10.29
N ASP A 35 17.40 12.57 9.16
CA ASP A 35 18.21 13.72 8.79
C ASP A 35 17.39 14.85 8.11
N TYR A 36 16.12 14.58 7.80
CA TYR A 36 15.19 15.51 7.14
C TYR A 36 14.01 15.91 8.02
N ILE A 37 13.48 14.98 8.81
CA ILE A 37 12.29 15.19 9.65
C ILE A 37 12.58 14.68 11.05
N ASN A 38 12.17 15.46 12.06
CA ASN A 38 12.24 15.00 13.45
C ASN A 38 11.44 13.71 13.64
N PRO A 39 12.07 12.59 14.06
CA PRO A 39 11.39 11.31 14.23
C PRO A 39 10.18 11.36 15.17
N ASN A 40 10.14 12.28 16.15
CA ASN A 40 9.06 12.37 17.12
C ASN A 40 7.74 12.89 16.53
N ILE A 41 7.77 13.60 15.41
CA ILE A 41 6.57 14.15 14.73
C ILE A 41 6.24 13.42 13.43
N LEU A 42 7.16 12.61 12.91
CA LEU A 42 6.98 11.94 11.62
C LEU A 42 5.72 11.07 11.59
N THR A 43 5.48 10.30 12.64
CA THR A 43 4.29 9.41 12.70
C THR A 43 3.00 10.21 12.64
N ASP A 44 2.92 11.35 13.33
CA ASP A 44 1.74 12.21 13.34
C ASP A 44 1.51 12.82 11.94
N ILE A 45 2.57 13.31 11.29
CA ILE A 45 2.51 13.81 9.91
C ILE A 45 1.99 12.73 8.96
N MET A 46 2.57 11.54 9.01
CA MET A 46 2.17 10.41 8.15
C MET A 46 0.72 10.01 8.39
N MET A 47 0.28 9.96 9.66
CA MET A 47 -1.11 9.62 10.01
C MET A 47 -2.09 10.69 9.55
N GLU A 48 -1.73 11.97 9.65
CA GLU A 48 -2.57 13.06 9.15
C GLU A 48 -2.77 12.96 7.63
N CYS A 49 -1.69 12.81 6.87
CA CYS A 49 -1.76 12.62 5.42
C CYS A 49 -2.55 11.36 5.04
N THR A 50 -2.38 10.26 5.77
CA THR A 50 -3.13 9.01 5.56
C THR A 50 -4.62 9.19 5.82
N ASN A 51 -5.01 9.89 6.87
CA ASN A 51 -6.42 10.16 7.19
C ASN A 51 -7.10 11.00 6.08
N LEU A 52 -6.37 11.92 5.46
CA LEU A 52 -6.88 12.66 4.30
C LEU A 52 -7.10 11.76 3.08
N MET A 53 -6.20 10.81 2.82
CA MET A 53 -6.43 9.79 1.78
C MET A 53 -7.68 8.94 2.06
N ILE A 54 -7.86 8.49 3.32
CA ILE A 54 -9.02 7.69 3.73
C ILE A 54 -10.33 8.47 3.52
N SER A 55 -10.33 9.75 3.84
CA SER A 55 -11.50 10.64 3.71
C SER A 55 -11.65 11.28 2.33
N ASN A 56 -10.77 10.96 1.37
CA ASN A 56 -10.81 11.55 0.03
C ASN A 56 -12.11 11.18 -0.70
N THR A 57 -12.91 12.19 -1.00
CA THR A 57 -14.16 12.09 -1.79
C THR A 57 -14.02 12.66 -3.20
N LYS A 58 -12.84 13.18 -3.56
CA LYS A 58 -12.56 13.79 -4.85
C LYS A 58 -11.94 12.77 -5.80
N SER A 59 -12.12 12.96 -7.11
CA SER A 59 -11.52 12.12 -8.16
C SER A 59 -10.07 12.52 -8.45
N ILE A 60 -9.28 12.71 -7.40
CA ILE A 60 -7.83 12.95 -7.48
C ILE A 60 -7.09 11.75 -6.84
N PRO A 61 -5.95 11.32 -7.37
CA PRO A 61 -5.18 10.23 -6.80
C PRO A 61 -4.84 10.48 -5.32
N ASN A 62 -4.87 9.43 -4.52
CA ASN A 62 -4.50 9.54 -3.11
C ASN A 62 -3.04 9.97 -2.93
N GLN A 63 -2.16 9.67 -3.87
CA GLN A 63 -0.79 10.19 -3.89
C GLN A 63 -0.78 11.71 -3.87
N ASP A 64 -1.60 12.36 -4.69
CA ASP A 64 -1.65 13.82 -4.77
C ASP A 64 -2.22 14.43 -3.48
N VAL A 65 -3.24 13.77 -2.89
CA VAL A 65 -3.79 14.17 -1.59
C VAL A 65 -2.72 14.09 -0.50
N PHE A 66 -1.99 12.97 -0.46
CA PHE A 66 -0.92 12.75 0.51
C PHE A 66 0.21 13.76 0.34
N MET A 67 0.76 13.87 -0.87
CA MET A 67 1.92 14.72 -1.15
C MET A 67 1.63 16.20 -0.96
N SER A 68 0.43 16.65 -1.35
CA SER A 68 0.02 18.05 -1.11
C SER A 68 -0.02 18.40 0.38
N ARG A 69 -0.59 17.50 1.22
CA ARG A 69 -0.61 17.75 2.66
C ARG A 69 0.75 17.59 3.31
N PHE A 70 1.53 16.62 2.86
CA PHE A 70 2.88 16.39 3.36
C PHE A 70 3.78 17.61 3.12
N ASP A 71 3.72 18.22 1.93
CA ASP A 71 4.45 19.44 1.56
C ASP A 71 4.12 20.63 2.46
N GLU A 72 2.86 20.73 2.92
CA GLU A 72 2.44 21.77 3.87
C GLU A 72 2.96 21.57 5.31
N LEU A 73 3.32 20.33 5.67
CA LEU A 73 3.68 19.94 7.04
C LEU A 73 5.19 19.81 7.27
N VAL A 74 5.99 19.79 6.20
CA VAL A 74 7.43 19.62 6.27
C VAL A 74 8.15 20.79 5.64
N ASP A 75 9.36 21.07 6.12
CA ASP A 75 10.28 22.00 5.46
C ASP A 75 11.09 21.23 4.38
N GLY A 76 11.34 21.86 3.25
CA GLY A 76 12.21 21.32 2.21
C GLY A 76 11.53 21.13 0.85
N ASP A 77 12.22 20.42 -0.05
CA ASP A 77 11.75 20.19 -1.41
C ASP A 77 10.92 18.89 -1.47
N ILE A 78 9.68 18.98 -1.92
CA ILE A 78 8.78 17.83 -2.07
C ILE A 78 9.32 16.78 -3.03
N GLU A 79 10.08 17.16 -4.06
CA GLU A 79 10.67 16.20 -5.00
C GLU A 79 11.79 15.39 -4.33
N MET A 80 12.55 16.01 -3.43
CA MET A 80 13.50 15.29 -2.59
C MET A 80 12.76 14.23 -1.74
N TYR A 81 11.66 14.60 -1.07
CA TYR A 81 10.89 13.65 -0.24
C TYR A 81 10.28 12.52 -1.07
N LYS A 82 9.80 12.79 -2.28
CA LYS A 82 9.33 11.73 -3.20
C LYS A 82 10.45 10.74 -3.52
N ALA A 83 11.66 11.24 -3.76
CA ALA A 83 12.83 10.39 -4.01
C ALA A 83 13.19 9.56 -2.77
N GLU A 84 13.16 10.17 -1.58
CA GLU A 84 13.45 9.47 -0.32
C GLU A 84 12.39 8.42 0.02
N PHE A 85 11.10 8.69 -0.19
CA PHE A 85 10.07 7.66 -0.06
C PHE A 85 10.29 6.51 -1.04
N SER A 86 10.62 6.81 -2.29
CA SER A 86 10.93 5.75 -3.27
C SER A 86 12.11 4.89 -2.83
N ASN A 87 13.19 5.52 -2.34
CA ASN A 87 14.38 4.86 -1.80
C ASN A 87 14.05 4.01 -0.55
N PHE A 88 13.22 4.53 0.35
CA PHE A 88 12.74 3.77 1.52
C PHE A 88 12.05 2.47 1.10
N TYR A 89 11.14 2.51 0.13
CA TYR A 89 10.44 1.31 -0.34
C TYR A 89 11.36 0.32 -1.05
N ASP A 90 12.44 0.77 -1.68
CA ASP A 90 13.42 -0.12 -2.29
C ASP A 90 14.31 -0.83 -1.25
N ASN A 91 14.54 -0.21 -0.09
CA ASN A 91 15.52 -0.65 0.91
C ASN A 91 14.88 -1.04 2.25
N LEU A 92 14.74 -0.09 3.18
CA LEU A 92 14.36 -0.37 4.58
C LEU A 92 12.94 -0.93 4.73
N PHE A 93 12.04 -0.69 3.78
CA PHE A 93 10.72 -1.32 3.79
C PHE A 93 10.78 -2.84 3.76
N GLN A 94 11.85 -3.45 3.19
CA GLN A 94 12.01 -4.90 3.15
C GLN A 94 12.12 -5.53 4.56
N GLU A 95 12.57 -4.79 5.56
CA GLU A 95 12.67 -5.27 6.95
C GLU A 95 11.28 -5.54 7.57
N VAL A 96 10.25 -4.85 7.05
CA VAL A 96 8.86 -5.03 7.50
C VAL A 96 8.31 -6.41 7.15
N LYS A 97 8.89 -7.09 6.15
CA LYS A 97 8.54 -8.45 5.73
C LYS A 97 8.50 -9.44 6.90
N SER A 98 9.38 -9.26 7.89
CA SER A 98 9.48 -10.14 9.06
C SER A 98 8.19 -10.23 9.90
N THR A 99 7.24 -9.30 9.70
CA THR A 99 5.94 -9.24 10.38
C THR A 99 4.82 -9.93 9.62
N THR A 100 5.16 -10.54 8.49
CA THR A 100 4.22 -11.18 7.56
C THR A 100 4.62 -12.63 7.31
N TRP A 101 3.68 -13.44 6.78
CA TRP A 101 3.97 -14.83 6.41
C TRP A 101 3.16 -15.29 5.20
N LYS A 102 3.63 -16.37 4.59
CA LYS A 102 2.93 -16.99 3.45
C LYS A 102 1.81 -17.90 3.94
N ASN A 103 0.74 -17.97 3.16
CA ASN A 103 -0.32 -18.97 3.34
C ASN A 103 -0.40 -19.85 2.07
N PRO A 104 0.03 -21.13 2.13
CA PRO A 104 0.00 -22.02 0.96
C PRO A 104 -1.39 -22.20 0.36
N ASN A 105 -2.45 -22.18 1.20
CA ASN A 105 -3.82 -22.33 0.72
C ASN A 105 -4.28 -21.13 -0.12
N ILE A 106 -3.84 -19.93 0.21
CA ILE A 106 -4.12 -18.73 -0.59
C ILE A 106 -3.39 -18.82 -1.93
N ILE A 107 -2.12 -19.21 -1.93
CA ILE A 107 -1.32 -19.37 -3.17
C ILE A 107 -2.00 -20.36 -4.10
N GLU A 108 -2.39 -21.51 -3.59
CA GLU A 108 -3.08 -22.55 -4.37
C GLU A 108 -4.48 -22.08 -4.86
N SER A 109 -5.22 -21.35 -4.02
CA SER A 109 -6.52 -20.80 -4.41
C SER A 109 -6.41 -19.81 -5.58
N ILE A 110 -5.42 -18.90 -5.56
CA ILE A 110 -5.17 -17.96 -6.66
C ILE A 110 -4.84 -18.73 -7.96
N LYS A 111 -3.99 -19.75 -7.87
CA LYS A 111 -3.65 -20.60 -9.02
C LYS A 111 -4.89 -21.27 -9.61
N ILE A 112 -5.70 -21.93 -8.78
CA ILE A 112 -6.93 -22.60 -9.22
C ILE A 112 -7.90 -21.61 -9.90
N LEU A 113 -8.04 -20.41 -9.36
CA LEU A 113 -8.91 -19.39 -9.95
C LEU A 113 -8.42 -18.96 -11.35
N LYS A 114 -7.12 -18.76 -11.50
CA LYS A 114 -6.50 -18.45 -12.81
C LYS A 114 -6.70 -19.61 -13.81
N GLU A 115 -6.48 -20.85 -13.40
CA GLU A 115 -6.70 -22.06 -14.24
C GLU A 115 -8.16 -22.19 -14.68
N LYS A 116 -9.12 -21.74 -13.85
CA LYS A 116 -10.54 -21.66 -14.20
C LYS A 116 -10.90 -20.47 -15.09
N GLY A 117 -9.95 -19.63 -15.46
CA GLY A 117 -10.15 -18.48 -16.35
C GLY A 117 -10.69 -17.22 -15.67
N TYR A 118 -10.69 -17.14 -14.33
CA TYR A 118 -11.06 -15.92 -13.63
C TYR A 118 -9.95 -14.88 -13.72
N LYS A 119 -10.33 -13.63 -13.90
CA LYS A 119 -9.45 -12.48 -13.63
C LYS A 119 -9.35 -12.31 -12.12
N VAL A 120 -8.13 -12.15 -11.62
CA VAL A 120 -7.87 -11.90 -10.21
C VAL A 120 -7.33 -10.48 -10.05
N VAL A 121 -7.87 -9.74 -9.09
CA VAL A 121 -7.57 -8.33 -8.84
C VAL A 121 -7.20 -8.14 -7.37
N ILE A 122 -6.19 -7.34 -7.09
CA ILE A 122 -5.91 -6.82 -5.75
C ILE A 122 -6.67 -5.50 -5.58
N ALA A 123 -7.71 -5.52 -4.75
CA ALA A 123 -8.53 -4.36 -4.39
C ALA A 123 -8.26 -3.96 -2.92
N THR A 124 -7.02 -3.64 -2.60
CA THR A 124 -6.64 -3.11 -1.28
C THR A 124 -6.99 -1.63 -1.16
N ASN A 125 -7.04 -1.09 0.07
CA ASN A 125 -7.13 0.36 0.24
C ASN A 125 -5.91 1.03 -0.37
N PRO A 126 -6.09 2.03 -1.25
CA PRO A 126 -4.99 2.66 -1.99
C PRO A 126 -4.25 3.69 -1.11
N LEU A 127 -3.59 3.20 -0.06
CA LEU A 127 -2.82 3.99 0.90
C LEU A 127 -1.31 3.83 0.72
N PHE A 128 -0.89 2.87 -0.10
CA PHE A 128 0.51 2.57 -0.37
C PHE A 128 0.82 2.70 -1.86
N PRO A 129 2.08 3.03 -2.20
CA PRO A 129 2.53 3.05 -3.60
C PRO A 129 2.51 1.65 -4.22
N MET A 130 2.41 1.60 -5.54
CA MET A 130 2.46 0.36 -6.33
C MET A 130 3.69 -0.48 -5.98
N LYS A 131 4.84 0.17 -5.78
CA LYS A 131 6.10 -0.46 -5.37
C LYS A 131 5.95 -1.25 -4.06
N ALA A 132 5.34 -0.66 -3.04
CA ALA A 132 5.07 -1.33 -1.76
C ALA A 132 4.09 -2.50 -1.92
N ASN A 133 3.08 -2.36 -2.77
CA ASN A 133 2.12 -3.42 -3.06
C ASN A 133 2.79 -4.60 -3.76
N HIS A 134 3.69 -4.35 -4.71
CA HIS A 134 4.48 -5.38 -5.37
C HIS A 134 5.36 -6.17 -4.38
N HIS A 135 6.01 -5.49 -3.43
CA HIS A 135 6.78 -6.18 -2.39
C HIS A 135 5.88 -7.07 -1.52
N ARG A 136 4.74 -6.56 -1.05
CA ARG A 136 3.81 -7.30 -0.21
C ARG A 136 3.20 -8.52 -0.92
N ILE A 137 2.88 -8.41 -2.21
CA ILE A 137 2.43 -9.55 -3.03
C ILE A 137 3.54 -10.61 -3.11
N ARG A 138 4.80 -10.21 -3.33
CA ARG A 138 5.94 -11.15 -3.34
C ARG A 138 6.19 -11.78 -1.97
N TRP A 139 5.95 -11.04 -0.88
CA TRP A 139 6.03 -11.59 0.48
C TRP A 139 4.97 -12.67 0.73
N ALA A 140 3.79 -12.51 0.14
CA ALA A 140 2.75 -13.54 0.17
C ALA A 140 3.12 -14.80 -0.65
N GLY A 141 4.17 -14.74 -1.48
CA GLY A 141 4.61 -15.86 -2.33
C GLY A 141 3.96 -15.88 -3.69
N LEU A 142 3.39 -14.76 -4.14
CA LEU A 142 2.75 -14.56 -5.43
C LEU A 142 3.57 -13.60 -6.29
N ASP A 143 3.29 -13.57 -7.60
CA ASP A 143 3.88 -12.59 -8.51
C ASP A 143 2.85 -11.48 -8.79
N PRO A 144 3.24 -10.19 -8.78
CA PRO A 144 2.35 -9.10 -9.17
C PRO A 144 1.70 -9.30 -10.55
N THR A 145 2.37 -9.97 -11.48
CA THR A 145 1.84 -10.29 -12.82
C THR A 145 0.72 -11.33 -12.81
N ASP A 146 0.46 -11.99 -11.67
CA ASP A 146 -0.68 -12.88 -11.51
C ASP A 146 -2.02 -12.13 -11.47
N PHE A 147 -1.98 -10.83 -11.22
CA PHE A 147 -3.16 -9.99 -11.05
C PHE A 147 -3.37 -9.08 -12.25
N SER A 148 -4.61 -9.04 -12.73
CA SER A 148 -4.99 -8.18 -13.86
C SER A 148 -5.06 -6.69 -13.49
N TYR A 149 -5.16 -6.38 -12.21
CA TYR A 149 -5.10 -5.04 -11.65
C TYR A 149 -4.68 -5.10 -10.17
N ILE A 150 -3.96 -4.07 -9.73
CA ILE A 150 -3.55 -3.86 -8.34
C ILE A 150 -3.86 -2.41 -8.00
N SER A 151 -4.74 -2.17 -7.01
CA SER A 151 -5.01 -0.80 -6.56
C SER A 151 -3.78 -0.20 -5.86
N SER A 152 -3.52 1.07 -6.11
CA SER A 152 -2.42 1.81 -5.50
C SER A 152 -2.79 3.29 -5.30
N TYR A 153 -2.03 4.01 -4.49
CA TYR A 153 -2.34 5.41 -4.22
C TYR A 153 -2.08 6.31 -5.44
N GLU A 154 -1.25 5.90 -6.39
CA GLU A 154 -0.99 6.62 -7.65
C GLU A 154 -2.21 6.61 -8.58
N GLU A 155 -2.97 5.52 -8.59
CA GLU A 155 -4.02 5.31 -9.58
C GLU A 155 -5.45 5.40 -9.01
N ASN A 156 -5.60 5.40 -7.69
CA ASN A 156 -6.89 5.33 -7.03
C ASN A 156 -7.12 6.52 -6.09
N SER A 157 -8.38 6.93 -6.01
CA SER A 157 -8.81 8.10 -5.25
C SER A 157 -9.65 7.75 -4.01
N TYR A 158 -10.25 6.55 -3.96
CA TYR A 158 -11.27 6.22 -2.97
C TYR A 158 -10.89 4.99 -2.16
N CYS A 159 -11.05 5.08 -0.84
CA CYS A 159 -10.87 3.96 0.08
C CYS A 159 -12.19 3.22 0.33
N LYS A 160 -12.10 1.94 0.71
CA LYS A 160 -13.23 1.19 1.25
C LYS A 160 -13.65 1.82 2.60
N PRO A 161 -14.94 1.84 2.97
CA PRO A 161 -16.08 1.15 2.33
C PRO A 161 -16.85 1.99 1.29
N MET A 162 -16.26 3.04 0.70
CA MET A 162 -16.98 3.84 -0.29
C MET A 162 -17.34 2.98 -1.51
N LEU A 163 -18.62 2.93 -1.87
CA LEU A 163 -19.14 2.15 -3.01
C LEU A 163 -18.43 2.46 -4.33
N ILE A 164 -17.96 3.71 -4.50
CA ILE A 164 -17.26 4.14 -5.71
C ILE A 164 -15.84 3.55 -5.80
N SER A 165 -15.25 3.10 -4.69
CA SER A 165 -13.91 2.51 -4.66
C SER A 165 -13.80 1.24 -5.49
N THR A 166 -14.91 0.52 -5.67
CA THR A 166 -14.96 -0.76 -6.40
C THR A 166 -15.48 -0.63 -7.83
N ARG A 167 -15.83 0.56 -8.31
CA ARG A 167 -16.38 0.78 -9.67
C ARG A 167 -15.34 0.70 -10.79
N LYS A 168 -14.06 0.66 -10.48
CA LYS A 168 -12.97 0.49 -11.47
C LYS A 168 -12.76 -0.96 -11.93
N PHE A 169 -13.41 -1.92 -11.30
CA PHE A 169 -13.19 -3.36 -11.52
C PHE A 169 -14.42 -4.04 -12.24
#